data_381a0091487a075e4c407fb339eca105
#
_entry.id   381a0091487a075e4c407fb339eca105
#
_cell.length_a   1.000
_cell.length_b   1.000
_cell.length_c   1.000
_cell.angle_alpha   90.00
_cell.angle_beta   90.00
_cell.angle_gamma   90.00
#
_symmetry.space_group_name_H-M   'P 1'
#
loop_
_entity.id
_entity.type
_entity.pdbx_description
1 polymer ?
#
loop_
_entity_poly.entity_id
_entity_poly.type
_entity_poly.pdbx_seq_one_letter_code
_entity_poly.pdbx_strand_id
1 'polypeptide(L)'
;MLGCCPGHNDGDSGRNDICDTHKGNSIIAIDPRNPDHIARIKYSSKNGRISSDDDPILVKYYGEKGILYEDETTLQKDIDKTLNLNENAHYLMQNRKAVLDEVKCFLSKKKREGSWTAKDIKKMIQEYEQPDANGRKKPYAGIVVGYLKKHLK
;
A
#
# COMPACT_ATOMS: atom_id res chain seq x y z
N MET A 1 -6.84 0.10 14.72
CA MET A 1 -7.90 0.22 13.70
C MET A 1 -7.24 0.38 12.35
N LEU A 2 -7.44 -0.56 11.44
CA LEU A 2 -6.95 -0.43 10.07
C LEU A 2 -7.87 0.56 9.36
N GLY A 3 -7.30 1.64 8.82
CA GLY A 3 -8.08 2.62 8.08
C GLY A 3 -8.56 2.01 6.76
N CYS A 4 -9.85 1.75 6.66
CA CYS A 4 -10.48 1.42 5.38
C CYS A 4 -10.67 2.68 4.57
N CYS A 5 -10.28 2.65 3.28
CA CYS A 5 -10.72 3.70 2.37
C CYS A 5 -12.20 3.47 2.04
N PRO A 6 -12.99 4.51 1.78
CA PRO A 6 -14.42 4.36 1.45
C PRO A 6 -14.68 3.60 0.14
N GLY A 7 -13.64 3.29 -0.62
CA GLY A 7 -13.74 2.44 -1.82
C GLY A 7 -14.24 3.14 -3.08
N HIS A 8 -14.86 4.30 -2.97
CA HIS A 8 -15.30 5.12 -4.10
C HIS A 8 -15.21 6.61 -3.78
N ASN A 9 -15.16 7.46 -4.78
CA ASN A 9 -15.33 8.91 -4.64
C ASN A 9 -16.80 9.25 -4.83
N ASP A 10 -17.33 10.14 -3.96
CA ASP A 10 -18.68 10.69 -4.11
C ASP A 10 -18.83 11.34 -5.50
N GLY A 11 -19.64 10.72 -6.36
CA GLY A 11 -19.91 11.19 -7.72
C GLY A 11 -19.43 10.27 -8.85
N ASP A 12 -18.70 9.19 -8.57
CA ASP A 12 -18.31 8.23 -9.59
C ASP A 12 -19.25 7.02 -9.58
N SER A 13 -19.90 6.77 -10.72
CA SER A 13 -20.89 5.71 -10.88
C SER A 13 -20.25 4.32 -10.87
N GLY A 14 -19.86 3.79 -9.73
CA GLY A 14 -19.63 2.35 -9.49
C GLY A 14 -18.60 1.61 -10.34
N ARG A 15 -17.87 2.31 -11.21
CA ARG A 15 -16.94 1.67 -12.15
C ARG A 15 -15.53 1.46 -11.62
N ASN A 16 -15.18 2.09 -10.51
CA ASN A 16 -13.81 2.08 -9.95
C ASN A 16 -13.78 1.70 -8.48
N ASP A 17 -14.57 0.73 -8.08
CA ASP A 17 -14.52 0.21 -6.72
C ASP A 17 -13.15 -0.35 -6.39
N ILE A 18 -12.66 -0.04 -5.20
CA ILE A 18 -11.36 -0.45 -4.70
C ILE A 18 -11.46 -0.93 -3.25
N CYS A 19 -10.41 -1.57 -2.78
CA CYS A 19 -10.27 -2.00 -1.40
C CYS A 19 -11.47 -2.83 -0.94
N ASP A 20 -12.12 -2.40 0.13
CA ASP A 20 -13.20 -3.12 0.77
C ASP A 20 -14.46 -3.22 -0.11
N THR A 21 -14.80 -2.15 -0.80
CA THR A 21 -15.96 -2.13 -1.72
C THR A 21 -15.77 -3.11 -2.87
N HIS A 22 -14.61 -3.12 -3.51
CA HIS A 22 -14.31 -4.07 -4.59
C HIS A 22 -14.19 -5.51 -4.08
N LYS A 23 -13.57 -5.69 -2.92
CA LYS A 23 -13.42 -6.99 -2.28
C LYS A 23 -14.78 -7.63 -1.97
N GLY A 24 -15.75 -6.86 -1.51
CA GLY A 24 -17.03 -7.39 -1.05
C GLY A 24 -16.83 -8.52 -0.02
N ASN A 25 -17.42 -9.68 -0.30
CA ASN A 25 -17.31 -10.87 0.55
C ASN A 25 -16.12 -11.78 0.21
N SER A 26 -15.26 -11.38 -0.73
CA SER A 26 -14.10 -12.19 -1.10
C SER A 26 -13.09 -12.29 0.04
N ILE A 27 -12.47 -13.45 0.17
CA ILE A 27 -11.42 -13.69 1.16
C ILE A 27 -10.11 -13.18 0.59
N ILE A 28 -9.31 -12.54 1.45
CA ILE A 28 -7.96 -12.07 1.12
C ILE A 28 -6.93 -12.80 1.97
N ALA A 29 -5.78 -13.09 1.36
CA ALA A 29 -4.63 -13.66 2.05
C ALA A 29 -3.81 -12.59 2.79
N ILE A 30 -3.84 -11.34 2.32
CA ILE A 30 -3.09 -10.24 2.94
C ILE A 30 -3.61 -9.99 4.36
N ASP A 31 -2.79 -10.34 5.36
CA ASP A 31 -3.01 -9.91 6.74
C ASP A 31 -2.07 -8.75 7.05
N PRO A 32 -2.58 -7.54 7.25
CA PRO A 32 -1.74 -6.37 7.56
C PRO A 32 -1.09 -6.42 8.95
N ARG A 33 -1.45 -7.39 9.79
CA ARG A 33 -0.82 -7.66 11.08
C ARG A 33 0.34 -8.65 10.96
N ASN A 34 0.42 -9.37 9.83
CA ASN A 34 1.52 -10.31 9.57
C ASN A 34 2.71 -9.55 8.97
N PRO A 35 3.83 -9.42 9.70
CA PRO A 35 5.00 -8.68 9.21
C PRO A 35 5.61 -9.30 7.96
N ASP A 36 5.52 -10.61 7.76
CA ASP A 36 6.05 -11.29 6.57
C ASP A 36 5.25 -10.93 5.32
N HIS A 37 3.93 -10.84 5.43
CA HIS A 37 3.07 -10.38 4.33
C HIS A 37 3.42 -8.93 3.96
N ILE A 38 3.60 -8.06 4.96
CA ILE A 38 3.93 -6.65 4.73
C ILE A 38 5.33 -6.49 4.13
N ALA A 39 6.31 -7.30 4.57
CA ALA A 39 7.66 -7.26 4.02
C ALA A 39 7.73 -7.66 2.53
N ARG A 40 6.82 -8.49 2.07
CA ARG A 40 6.71 -8.92 0.67
C ARG A 40 6.11 -7.85 -0.25
N ILE A 41 5.38 -6.87 0.30
CA ILE A 41 4.76 -5.79 -0.48
C ILE A 41 5.82 -4.77 -0.90
N LYS A 42 5.90 -4.49 -2.19
CA LYS A 42 6.85 -3.56 -2.80
C LYS A 42 6.11 -2.47 -3.55
N TYR A 43 6.71 -1.28 -3.58
CA TYR A 43 6.18 -0.13 -4.31
C TYR A 43 7.13 0.28 -5.42
N SER A 44 6.59 0.44 -6.62
CA SER A 44 7.33 0.97 -7.76
C SER A 44 7.45 2.49 -7.65
N SER A 45 8.68 2.98 -7.61
CA SER A 45 8.96 4.42 -7.63
C SER A 45 8.80 5.06 -9.01
N LYS A 46 8.55 4.26 -10.05
CA LYS A 46 8.35 4.73 -11.42
C LYS A 46 6.90 5.13 -11.69
N ASN A 47 5.96 4.30 -11.26
CA ASN A 47 4.55 4.45 -11.63
C ASN A 47 3.56 4.31 -10.46
N GLY A 48 4.03 4.13 -9.22
CA GLY A 48 3.16 3.97 -8.05
C GLY A 48 2.47 2.60 -7.93
N ARG A 49 2.84 1.61 -8.77
CA ARG A 49 2.29 0.25 -8.70
C ARG A 49 2.71 -0.44 -7.40
N ILE A 50 1.79 -1.20 -6.82
CA ILE A 50 2.08 -2.13 -5.73
C ILE A 50 2.33 -3.51 -6.33
N SER A 51 3.33 -4.21 -5.84
CA SER A 51 3.64 -5.59 -6.22
C SER A 51 4.03 -6.42 -5.01
N SER A 52 3.91 -7.71 -5.16
CA SER A 52 4.44 -8.71 -4.24
C SER A 52 5.11 -9.81 -5.07
N ASP A 53 5.78 -10.76 -4.41
CA ASP A 53 6.13 -12.02 -5.05
C ASP A 53 4.87 -12.88 -5.27
N ASP A 54 4.99 -13.90 -6.12
CA ASP A 54 3.90 -14.82 -6.46
C ASP A 54 3.94 -16.12 -5.63
N ASP A 55 4.65 -16.12 -4.49
CA ASP A 55 4.71 -17.30 -3.61
C ASP A 55 3.31 -17.61 -3.07
N PRO A 56 2.84 -18.85 -3.25
CA PRO A 56 1.53 -19.28 -2.79
C PRO A 56 1.38 -19.14 -1.28
N ILE A 57 0.18 -18.78 -0.84
CA ILE A 57 -0.24 -18.72 0.56
C ILE A 57 -1.50 -19.56 0.69
N LEU A 58 -1.48 -20.50 1.63
CA LEU A 58 -2.65 -21.29 1.98
C LEU A 58 -3.57 -20.47 2.89
N VAL A 59 -4.78 -20.19 2.42
CA VAL A 59 -5.82 -19.50 3.19
C VAL A 59 -6.85 -20.49 3.66
N LYS A 60 -7.14 -20.47 4.95
CA LYS A 60 -8.18 -21.28 5.58
C LYS A 60 -9.36 -20.39 5.95
N TYR A 61 -10.54 -20.81 5.57
CA TYR A 61 -11.77 -20.07 5.90
C TYR A 61 -12.97 -20.97 6.09
N TYR A 62 -13.96 -20.49 6.81
CA TYR A 62 -15.24 -21.17 6.97
C TYR A 62 -16.25 -20.62 5.96
N GLY A 63 -16.81 -21.48 5.14
CA GLY A 63 -17.92 -21.13 4.26
C GLY A 63 -19.25 -20.96 5.02
N GLU A 64 -20.29 -20.61 4.29
CA GLU A 64 -21.62 -20.32 4.85
C GLU A 64 -22.21 -21.44 5.75
N LYS A 65 -21.83 -22.69 5.49
CA LYS A 65 -22.27 -23.86 6.30
C LYS A 65 -21.32 -24.21 7.45
N GLY A 66 -20.34 -23.32 7.76
CA GLY A 66 -19.34 -23.60 8.78
C GLY A 66 -18.34 -24.69 8.41
N ILE A 67 -18.27 -25.11 7.13
CA ILE A 67 -17.31 -26.08 6.65
C ILE A 67 -15.98 -25.36 6.42
N LEU A 68 -14.88 -25.96 6.88
CA LEU A 68 -13.54 -25.44 6.65
C LEU A 68 -13.13 -25.67 5.19
N TYR A 69 -12.72 -24.63 4.52
CA TYR A 69 -12.12 -24.67 3.20
C TYR A 69 -10.66 -24.23 3.27
N GLU A 70 -9.86 -24.78 2.37
CA GLU A 70 -8.47 -24.37 2.15
C GLU A 70 -8.31 -24.05 0.67
N ASP A 71 -7.67 -22.92 0.36
CA ASP A 71 -7.41 -22.48 -1.02
C ASP A 71 -6.03 -21.86 -1.09
N GLU A 72 -5.34 -22.04 -2.20
CA GLU A 72 -4.07 -21.38 -2.48
C GLU A 72 -4.31 -20.08 -3.25
N THR A 73 -3.69 -19.03 -2.78
CA THR A 73 -3.71 -17.74 -3.45
C THR A 73 -2.35 -17.06 -3.34
N THR A 74 -2.21 -15.86 -3.89
CA THR A 74 -0.99 -15.07 -3.78
C THR A 74 -1.32 -13.65 -3.29
N LEU A 75 -0.37 -12.99 -2.63
CA LEU A 75 -0.54 -11.57 -2.27
C LEU A 75 -0.71 -10.70 -3.52
N GLN A 76 -0.06 -11.04 -4.63
CA GLN A 76 -0.20 -10.32 -5.89
C GLN A 76 -1.62 -10.41 -6.45
N LYS A 77 -2.25 -11.59 -6.37
CA LYS A 77 -3.66 -11.77 -6.77
C LYS A 77 -4.60 -10.89 -5.95
N ASP A 78 -4.37 -10.81 -4.64
CA ASP A 78 -5.16 -9.93 -3.78
C ASP A 78 -5.00 -8.45 -4.17
N ILE A 79 -3.77 -8.01 -4.41
CA ILE A 79 -3.48 -6.63 -4.81
C ILE A 79 -4.19 -6.28 -6.12
N ASP A 80 -4.07 -7.12 -7.14
CA ASP A 80 -4.53 -6.81 -8.50
C ASP A 80 -6.02 -7.15 -8.71
N LYS A 81 -6.51 -8.27 -8.15
CA LYS A 81 -7.84 -8.79 -8.45
C LYS A 81 -8.84 -8.54 -7.32
N THR A 82 -8.47 -8.89 -6.08
CA THR A 82 -9.43 -8.85 -4.97
C THR A 82 -9.63 -7.42 -4.45
N LEU A 83 -8.55 -6.65 -4.33
CA LEU A 83 -8.58 -5.28 -3.83
C LEU A 83 -8.55 -4.21 -4.94
N ASN A 84 -8.24 -4.60 -6.16
CA ASN A 84 -8.16 -3.72 -7.33
C ASN A 84 -7.28 -2.47 -7.11
N LEU A 85 -6.09 -2.67 -6.54
CA LEU A 85 -5.23 -1.55 -6.16
C LEU A 85 -4.39 -0.99 -7.31
N ASN A 86 -4.28 -1.69 -8.42
CA ASN A 86 -3.44 -1.31 -9.56
C ASN A 86 -4.21 -1.10 -10.86
N GLU A 87 -5.05 -2.04 -11.30
CA GLU A 87 -5.55 -2.07 -12.69
C GLU A 87 -6.63 -1.02 -12.99
N ASN A 88 -7.67 -0.93 -12.16
CA ASN A 88 -8.79 0.00 -12.39
C ASN A 88 -8.73 1.25 -11.52
N ALA A 89 -7.76 1.30 -10.62
CA ALA A 89 -7.59 2.42 -9.69
C ALA A 89 -6.47 3.35 -10.17
N HIS A 90 -6.56 3.83 -11.42
CA HIS A 90 -5.56 4.75 -12.00
C HIS A 90 -5.25 5.93 -11.09
N TYR A 91 -6.26 6.48 -10.43
CA TYR A 91 -6.08 7.58 -9.51
C TYR A 91 -5.22 7.19 -8.29
N LEU A 92 -5.34 5.94 -7.75
CA LEU A 92 -4.49 5.50 -6.63
C LEU A 92 -3.02 5.40 -7.03
N MET A 93 -2.73 4.89 -8.22
CA MET A 93 -1.36 4.85 -8.73
C MET A 93 -0.84 6.25 -8.99
N GLN A 94 -1.64 7.12 -9.60
CA GLN A 94 -1.29 8.51 -9.86
C GLN A 94 -1.07 9.28 -8.55
N ASN A 95 -1.95 9.13 -7.58
CA ASN A 95 -1.83 9.78 -6.27
C ASN A 95 -0.59 9.29 -5.51
N ARG A 96 -0.33 7.97 -5.50
CA ARG A 96 0.90 7.42 -4.92
C ARG A 96 2.15 7.97 -5.60
N LYS A 97 2.11 8.07 -6.93
CA LYS A 97 3.22 8.64 -7.70
C LYS A 97 3.40 10.13 -7.40
N ALA A 98 2.33 10.92 -7.36
CA ALA A 98 2.38 12.35 -7.07
C ALA A 98 3.02 12.63 -5.71
N VAL A 99 2.56 11.95 -4.65
CA VAL A 99 3.17 12.09 -3.32
C VAL A 99 4.65 11.71 -3.32
N LEU A 100 5.03 10.66 -4.05
CA LEU A 100 6.43 10.28 -4.18
C LEU A 100 7.26 11.30 -4.95
N ASP A 101 6.70 11.90 -6.02
CA ASP A 101 7.39 12.90 -6.82
C ASP A 101 7.60 14.21 -6.04
N GLU A 102 6.65 14.59 -5.17
CA GLU A 102 6.84 15.69 -4.21
C GLU A 102 8.02 15.43 -3.27
N VAL A 103 8.08 14.23 -2.68
CA VAL A 103 9.20 13.83 -1.83
C VAL A 103 10.51 13.86 -2.58
N LYS A 104 10.56 13.31 -3.81
CA LYS A 104 11.78 13.36 -4.65
C LYS A 104 12.21 14.79 -4.96
N CYS A 105 11.27 15.66 -5.27
CA CYS A 105 11.54 17.08 -5.52
C CYS A 105 12.15 17.76 -4.29
N PHE A 106 11.54 17.54 -3.11
CA PHE A 106 12.05 18.02 -1.83
C PHE A 106 13.49 17.53 -1.55
N LEU A 107 13.74 16.23 -1.72
CA LEU A 107 15.06 15.64 -1.53
C LEU A 107 16.10 16.22 -2.50
N SER A 108 15.73 16.41 -3.76
CA SER A 108 16.62 16.97 -4.78
C SER A 108 16.98 18.42 -4.46
N LYS A 109 16.04 19.21 -3.94
CA LYS A 109 16.29 20.57 -3.45
C LYS A 109 17.27 20.56 -2.28
N LYS A 110 17.00 19.75 -1.25
CA LYS A 110 17.86 19.62 -0.07
C LYS A 110 19.27 19.13 -0.42
N LYS A 111 19.40 18.19 -1.35
CA LYS A 111 20.70 17.73 -1.83
C LYS A 111 21.51 18.85 -2.49
N ARG A 112 20.88 19.71 -3.29
CA ARG A 112 21.53 20.88 -3.89
C ARG A 112 21.97 21.89 -2.87
N GLU A 113 21.21 22.06 -1.78
CA GLU A 113 21.56 22.92 -0.66
C GLU A 113 22.65 22.32 0.24
N GLY A 114 23.15 21.11 -0.03
CA GLY A 114 24.17 20.43 0.75
C GLY A 114 23.76 20.01 2.16
N SER A 115 22.47 20.10 2.46
CA SER A 115 21.95 19.94 3.83
C SER A 115 21.27 18.61 4.09
N TRP A 116 21.44 17.59 3.24
CA TRP A 116 20.74 16.32 3.34
C TRP A 116 21.62 15.19 3.84
N THR A 117 21.30 14.63 5.01
CA THR A 117 22.06 13.57 5.67
C THR A 117 21.22 12.31 5.86
N ALA A 118 21.88 11.18 6.15
CA ALA A 118 21.19 9.94 6.53
C ALA A 118 20.30 10.12 7.77
N LYS A 119 20.64 11.05 8.67
CA LYS A 119 19.81 11.39 9.84
C LYS A 119 18.49 12.01 9.41
N ASP A 120 18.51 12.88 8.40
CA ASP A 120 17.30 13.52 7.88
C ASP A 120 16.38 12.52 7.19
N ILE A 121 16.96 11.56 6.45
CA ILE A 121 16.18 10.46 5.84
C ILE A 121 15.49 9.63 6.93
N LYS A 122 16.21 9.24 7.99
CA LYS A 122 15.65 8.48 9.11
C LYS A 122 14.51 9.25 9.80
N LYS A 123 14.70 10.56 10.02
CA LYS A 123 13.65 11.41 10.60
C LYS A 123 12.40 11.45 9.72
N MET A 124 12.57 11.62 8.41
CA MET A 124 11.44 11.60 7.46
C MET A 124 10.73 10.26 7.45
N ILE A 125 11.45 9.12 7.49
CA ILE A 125 10.85 7.80 7.62
C ILE A 125 9.97 7.74 8.87
N GLN A 126 10.48 8.17 10.02
CA GLN A 126 9.73 8.18 11.28
C GLN A 126 8.46 9.03 11.16
N GLU A 127 8.54 10.21 10.55
CA GLU A 127 7.38 11.09 10.34
C GLU A 127 6.27 10.45 9.48
N TYR A 128 6.64 9.58 8.52
CA TYR A 128 5.67 8.84 7.70
C TYR A 128 5.16 7.56 8.38
N GLU A 129 5.95 6.95 9.23
CA GLU A 129 5.57 5.73 9.97
C GLU A 129 4.73 6.03 11.21
N GLN A 130 4.91 7.21 11.82
CA GLN A 130 4.14 7.61 13.00
C GLN A 130 2.71 8.01 12.63
N PRO A 131 1.72 7.50 13.37
CA PRO A 131 0.35 7.96 13.24
C PRO A 131 0.19 9.36 13.86
N ASP A 132 -0.77 10.12 13.35
CA ASP A 132 -1.22 11.39 13.94
C ASP A 132 -2.00 11.16 15.25
N ALA A 133 -2.49 12.27 15.85
CA ALA A 133 -3.30 12.22 17.07
C ALA A 133 -4.59 11.38 16.93
N ASN A 134 -5.05 11.14 15.72
CA ASN A 134 -6.22 10.33 15.41
C ASN A 134 -5.86 8.87 15.05
N GLY A 135 -4.60 8.48 15.18
CA GLY A 135 -4.10 7.15 14.82
C GLY A 135 -3.94 6.92 13.31
N ARG A 136 -3.94 7.97 12.49
CA ARG A 136 -3.85 7.89 11.03
C ARG A 136 -2.41 8.20 10.57
N LYS A 137 -1.89 7.37 9.70
CA LYS A 137 -0.62 7.65 9.00
C LYS A 137 -0.84 8.65 7.86
N LYS A 138 0.23 9.35 7.46
CA LYS A 138 0.20 10.19 6.25
C LYS A 138 -0.29 9.39 5.04
N PRO A 139 -1.07 9.99 4.13
CA PRO A 139 -1.51 9.32 2.91
C PRO A 139 -0.32 8.72 2.14
N TYR A 140 -0.50 7.50 1.65
CA TYR A 140 0.51 6.80 0.86
C TYR A 140 1.88 6.62 1.52
N ALA A 141 1.95 6.61 2.85
CA ALA A 141 3.19 6.47 3.61
C ALA A 141 4.06 5.29 3.15
N GLY A 142 3.46 4.16 2.79
CA GLY A 142 4.18 2.95 2.39
C GLY A 142 5.12 3.16 1.20
N ILE A 143 4.68 3.88 0.14
CA ILE A 143 5.54 4.14 -1.03
C ILE A 143 6.69 5.09 -0.68
N VAL A 144 6.44 6.11 0.15
CA VAL A 144 7.47 7.06 0.58
C VAL A 144 8.52 6.37 1.44
N VAL A 145 8.08 5.63 2.45
CA VAL A 145 8.99 4.87 3.34
C VAL A 145 9.80 3.85 2.55
N GLY A 146 9.15 3.10 1.66
CA GLY A 146 9.83 2.14 0.78
C GLY A 146 10.89 2.79 -0.11
N TYR A 147 10.62 3.98 -0.63
CA TYR A 147 11.58 4.76 -1.40
C TYR A 147 12.75 5.25 -0.55
N LEU A 148 12.47 5.86 0.61
CA LEU A 148 13.48 6.42 1.49
C LEU A 148 14.42 5.34 2.05
N LYS A 149 13.90 4.16 2.42
CA LYS A 149 14.71 3.03 2.91
C LYS A 149 15.74 2.55 1.88
N LYS A 150 15.44 2.66 0.57
CA LYS A 150 16.40 2.33 -0.50
C LYS A 150 17.58 3.32 -0.57
N HIS A 151 17.41 4.53 -0.06
CA HIS A 151 18.44 5.58 -0.05
C HIS A 151 19.23 5.67 1.25
N LEU A 152 18.93 4.81 2.23
CA LEU A 152 19.72 4.68 3.47
C LEU A 152 20.91 3.71 3.36
N LYS A 153 21.03 3.03 2.21
CA LYS A 153 22.14 2.08 1.97
C LYS A 153 23.39 2.80 1.56
#